data_7af231ae47cd0d60c8771ad9ecb69a40
#
_entry.id   7af231ae47cd0d60c8771ad9ecb69a40
#
_cell.length_a   1.000
_cell.length_b   1.000
_cell.length_c   1.000
_cell.angle_alpha   90.00
_cell.angle_beta   90.00
_cell.angle_gamma   90.00
#
_symmetry.space_group_name_H-M   'P 1'
#
loop_
_entity.id
_entity.type
_entity.pdbx_description
1 polymer ?
#
loop_
_entity_poly.entity_id
_entity_poly.type
_entity_poly.pdbx_seq_one_letter_code
_entity_poly.pdbx_strand_id
1 'polypeptide(L)'
;LILLDWMLPGGVSGVDLCRRLKRDENLAEIPVIMLTARGEEDHKVQGLDAGADDYMTKPFSTRELVSRIKAVLRRANALSGEKVIDTNGLMLDPVSQRVSFGNSILEMGPTEYRLLAFFMTHPERAYTRAQLLDQVWGGNVYIEDRTIDVHIRRLRKVLEPFGVDRFVQTVRGTGYRFSTRADLAAG
;
A
#
# COMPACT_ATOMS: atom_id res chain seq x y z
N LEU A 1 -0.35 4.80 -9.44
CA LEU A 1 -1.51 5.01 -10.31
C LEU A 1 -1.39 6.36 -11.02
N ILE A 2 -1.77 6.44 -12.30
CA ILE A 2 -1.79 7.64 -13.13
C ILE A 2 -3.23 7.97 -13.49
N LEU A 3 -3.64 9.24 -13.31
CA LEU A 3 -4.85 9.80 -13.93
C LEU A 3 -4.42 10.50 -15.21
N LEU A 4 -4.88 10.02 -16.35
CA LEU A 4 -4.41 10.46 -17.65
C LEU A 4 -5.57 11.06 -18.46
N ASP A 5 -5.46 12.33 -18.80
CA ASP A 5 -6.44 12.99 -19.66
C ASP A 5 -6.32 12.46 -21.09
N TRP A 6 -7.45 12.36 -21.78
CA TRP A 6 -7.52 11.97 -23.19
C TRP A 6 -6.70 12.91 -24.08
N MET A 7 -6.83 14.21 -23.85
CA MET A 7 -6.09 15.24 -24.55
C MET A 7 -5.20 16.00 -23.56
N LEU A 8 -3.91 15.95 -23.78
CA LEU A 8 -2.93 16.68 -23.00
C LEU A 8 -2.59 18.03 -23.64
N PRO A 9 -2.06 19.01 -22.87
CA PRO A 9 -1.58 20.27 -23.43
C PRO A 9 -0.57 20.02 -24.57
N GLY A 10 -0.64 20.86 -25.61
CA GLY A 10 0.22 20.72 -26.79
C GLY A 10 -0.25 19.71 -27.82
N GLY A 11 -1.48 19.20 -27.71
CA GLY A 11 -2.08 18.27 -28.69
C GLY A 11 -1.57 16.83 -28.58
N VAL A 12 -0.96 16.48 -27.47
CA VAL A 12 -0.48 15.11 -27.21
C VAL A 12 -1.67 14.21 -26.87
N SER A 13 -1.77 13.08 -27.56
CA SER A 13 -2.79 12.06 -27.29
C SER A 13 -2.46 11.30 -25.98
N GLY A 14 -3.37 11.38 -24.99
CA GLY A 14 -3.25 10.58 -23.77
C GLY A 14 -3.31 9.07 -24.04
N VAL A 15 -4.06 8.65 -25.07
CA VAL A 15 -4.12 7.23 -25.48
C VAL A 15 -2.77 6.72 -25.97
N ASP A 16 -2.05 7.53 -26.76
CA ASP A 16 -0.73 7.14 -27.25
C ASP A 16 0.28 7.12 -26.12
N LEU A 17 0.16 8.03 -25.17
CA LEU A 17 0.97 8.00 -23.96
C LEU A 17 0.67 6.75 -23.11
N CYS A 18 -0.61 6.39 -22.95
CA CYS A 18 -1.00 5.15 -22.26
C CYS A 18 -0.38 3.93 -22.91
N ARG A 19 -0.47 3.81 -24.25
CA ARG A 19 0.17 2.71 -24.99
C ARG A 19 1.66 2.62 -24.78
N ARG A 20 2.36 3.78 -24.74
CA ARG A 20 3.81 3.83 -24.47
C ARG A 20 4.13 3.36 -23.05
N LEU A 21 3.38 3.87 -22.04
CA LEU A 21 3.53 3.44 -20.65
C LEU A 21 3.35 1.94 -20.48
N LYS A 22 2.33 1.37 -21.13
CA LYS A 22 2.01 -0.07 -21.02
C LYS A 22 2.93 -0.98 -21.85
N ARG A 23 3.77 -0.43 -22.73
CA ARG A 23 4.82 -1.17 -23.45
C ARG A 23 6.19 -1.10 -22.79
N ASP A 24 6.39 -0.20 -21.86
CA ASP A 24 7.64 -0.06 -21.12
C ASP A 24 7.68 -1.08 -19.98
N GLU A 25 8.71 -1.93 -19.95
CA GLU A 25 8.83 -3.01 -18.95
C GLU A 25 8.85 -2.53 -17.51
N ASN A 26 9.31 -1.30 -17.25
CA ASN A 26 9.37 -0.72 -15.90
C ASN A 26 8.08 0.01 -15.50
N LEU A 27 7.25 0.42 -16.47
CA LEU A 27 6.08 1.26 -16.25
C LEU A 27 4.76 0.53 -16.53
N ALA A 28 4.79 -0.63 -17.18
CA ALA A 28 3.61 -1.41 -17.58
C ALA A 28 2.68 -1.74 -16.40
N GLU A 29 3.25 -2.04 -15.25
CA GLU A 29 2.53 -2.39 -14.01
C GLU A 29 1.86 -1.19 -13.33
N ILE A 30 2.18 0.05 -13.74
CA ILE A 30 1.55 1.25 -13.15
C ILE A 30 0.11 1.34 -13.63
N PRO A 31 -0.90 1.29 -12.73
CA PRO A 31 -2.30 1.42 -13.12
C PRO A 31 -2.61 2.79 -13.72
N VAL A 32 -3.40 2.80 -14.77
CA VAL A 32 -3.82 4.02 -15.49
C VAL A 32 -5.34 4.12 -15.54
N ILE A 33 -5.90 5.25 -15.11
CA ILE A 33 -7.30 5.63 -15.31
C ILE A 33 -7.34 6.75 -16.35
N MET A 34 -8.03 6.50 -17.47
CA MET A 34 -8.23 7.49 -18.51
C MET A 34 -9.38 8.44 -18.14
N LEU A 35 -9.17 9.76 -18.33
CA LEU A 35 -10.19 10.78 -18.17
C LEU A 35 -10.65 11.27 -19.55
N THR A 36 -11.94 11.17 -19.84
CA THR A 36 -12.51 11.46 -21.18
C THR A 36 -13.69 12.43 -21.09
N ALA A 37 -13.98 13.16 -22.16
CA ALA A 37 -15.17 13.98 -22.27
C ALA A 37 -16.44 13.12 -22.42
N ARG A 38 -17.59 13.67 -22.01
CA ARG A 38 -18.90 13.01 -22.13
C ARG A 38 -19.33 12.92 -23.60
N GLY A 39 -19.76 11.73 -24.05
CA GLY A 39 -20.34 11.54 -25.36
C GLY A 39 -19.49 10.75 -26.36
N GLU A 40 -18.28 10.38 -26.02
CA GLU A 40 -17.35 9.67 -26.93
C GLU A 40 -17.23 8.20 -26.54
N GLU A 41 -18.26 7.37 -26.89
CA GLU A 41 -18.22 5.94 -26.59
C GLU A 41 -17.03 5.21 -27.25
N ASP A 42 -16.67 5.65 -28.47
CA ASP A 42 -15.50 5.11 -29.18
C ASP A 42 -14.19 5.33 -28.42
N HIS A 43 -14.09 6.42 -27.67
CA HIS A 43 -12.92 6.68 -26.83
C HIS A 43 -12.79 5.72 -25.64
N LYS A 44 -13.91 5.20 -25.11
CA LYS A 44 -13.86 4.21 -24.02
C LYS A 44 -13.21 2.91 -24.50
N VAL A 45 -13.61 2.44 -25.67
CA VAL A 45 -13.05 1.23 -26.28
C VAL A 45 -11.57 1.43 -26.60
N GLN A 46 -11.21 2.56 -27.24
CA GLN A 46 -9.82 2.87 -27.57
C GLN A 46 -8.91 3.02 -26.33
N GLY A 47 -9.43 3.58 -25.24
CA GLY A 47 -8.70 3.71 -23.98
C GLY A 47 -8.38 2.36 -23.33
N LEU A 48 -9.37 1.45 -23.31
CA LEU A 48 -9.19 0.10 -22.79
C LEU A 48 -8.27 -0.73 -23.70
N ASP A 49 -8.41 -0.62 -25.03
CA ASP A 49 -7.53 -1.26 -26.01
C ASP A 49 -6.10 -0.74 -25.93
N ALA A 50 -5.89 0.48 -25.42
CA ALA A 50 -4.58 1.04 -25.13
C ALA A 50 -3.92 0.47 -23.86
N GLY A 51 -4.65 -0.37 -23.12
CA GLY A 51 -4.19 -1.01 -21.88
C GLY A 51 -4.52 -0.23 -20.60
N ALA A 52 -5.39 0.78 -20.64
CA ALA A 52 -5.86 1.46 -19.43
C ALA A 52 -6.66 0.50 -18.53
N ASP A 53 -6.49 0.65 -17.21
CA ASP A 53 -7.12 -0.22 -16.22
C ASP A 53 -8.58 0.21 -15.89
N ASP A 54 -8.91 1.46 -16.12
CA ASP A 54 -10.28 2.01 -16.04
C ASP A 54 -10.37 3.32 -16.82
N TYR A 55 -11.61 3.81 -17.00
CA TYR A 55 -11.87 5.13 -17.58
C TYR A 55 -12.94 5.87 -16.77
N MET A 56 -12.95 7.19 -16.86
CA MET A 56 -13.94 8.04 -16.23
C MET A 56 -14.30 9.22 -17.11
N THR A 57 -15.61 9.50 -17.20
CA THR A 57 -16.12 10.63 -18.02
C THR A 57 -16.23 11.91 -17.19
N LYS A 58 -15.78 13.02 -17.75
CA LYS A 58 -15.96 14.36 -17.19
C LYS A 58 -17.38 14.89 -17.51
N PRO A 59 -18.01 15.61 -16.57
CA PRO A 59 -17.60 15.91 -15.22
C PRO A 59 -17.82 14.72 -14.28
N PHE A 60 -16.95 14.51 -13.30
CA PHE A 60 -17.05 13.47 -12.29
C PHE A 60 -17.01 14.05 -10.86
N SER A 61 -17.58 13.33 -9.92
CA SER A 61 -17.49 13.68 -8.52
C SER A 61 -16.20 13.15 -7.89
N THR A 62 -15.67 13.88 -6.89
CA THR A 62 -14.52 13.41 -6.11
C THR A 62 -14.78 12.04 -5.47
N ARG A 63 -16.03 11.79 -5.05
CA ARG A 63 -16.43 10.49 -4.46
C ARG A 63 -16.31 9.36 -5.47
N GLU A 64 -16.73 9.57 -6.71
CA GLU A 64 -16.60 8.59 -7.80
C GLU A 64 -15.12 8.34 -8.11
N LEU A 65 -14.31 9.39 -8.25
CA LEU A 65 -12.88 9.29 -8.52
C LEU A 65 -12.18 8.44 -7.44
N VAL A 66 -12.39 8.73 -6.17
CA VAL A 66 -11.78 7.99 -5.06
C VAL A 66 -12.24 6.52 -5.06
N SER A 67 -13.51 6.24 -5.37
CA SER A 67 -14.02 4.88 -5.44
C SER A 67 -13.35 4.07 -6.55
N ARG A 68 -13.16 4.66 -7.75
CA ARG A 68 -12.48 4.03 -8.89
C ARG A 68 -11.00 3.81 -8.64
N ILE A 69 -10.30 4.81 -8.07
CA ILE A 69 -8.89 4.66 -7.66
C ILE A 69 -8.72 3.45 -6.73
N LYS A 70 -9.58 3.33 -5.70
CA LYS A 70 -9.54 2.20 -4.77
C LYS A 70 -9.79 0.86 -5.49
N ALA A 71 -10.74 0.82 -6.41
CA ALA A 71 -11.07 -0.39 -7.16
C ALA A 71 -9.93 -0.83 -8.11
N VAL A 72 -9.29 0.13 -8.79
CA VAL A 72 -8.16 -0.14 -9.68
C VAL A 72 -6.94 -0.61 -8.91
N LEU A 73 -6.58 0.09 -7.81
CA LEU A 73 -5.46 -0.31 -6.96
C LEU A 73 -5.66 -1.70 -6.35
N ARG A 74 -6.88 -2.02 -5.92
CA ARG A 74 -7.20 -3.37 -5.41
C ARG A 74 -6.98 -4.45 -6.48
N ARG A 75 -7.37 -4.20 -7.74
CA ARG A 75 -7.16 -5.14 -8.86
C ARG A 75 -5.69 -5.27 -9.22
N ALA A 76 -4.96 -4.16 -9.29
CA ALA A 76 -3.53 -4.16 -9.57
C ALA A 76 -2.75 -4.94 -8.50
N ASN A 77 -3.04 -4.72 -7.22
CA ASN A 77 -2.42 -5.46 -6.12
C ASN A 77 -2.76 -6.96 -6.16
N ALA A 78 -3.99 -7.33 -6.54
CA ALA A 78 -4.37 -8.73 -6.70
C ALA A 78 -3.63 -9.42 -7.86
N LEU A 79 -3.29 -8.68 -8.93
CA LEU A 79 -2.51 -9.18 -10.07
C LEU A 79 -1.01 -9.23 -9.79
N SER A 80 -0.48 -8.30 -8.99
CA SER A 80 0.93 -8.29 -8.57
C SER A 80 1.29 -9.41 -7.58
N GLY A 81 0.32 -10.27 -7.24
CA GLY A 81 0.56 -11.44 -6.40
C GLY A 81 0.86 -11.09 -4.95
N GLU A 82 0.40 -9.95 -4.46
CA GLU A 82 0.43 -9.61 -3.04
C GLU A 82 -0.43 -10.62 -2.27
N LYS A 83 0.24 -11.72 -1.92
CA LYS A 83 -0.37 -12.78 -1.13
C LYS A 83 -0.63 -12.27 0.28
N VAL A 84 -1.70 -12.77 0.89
CA VAL A 84 -1.88 -12.66 2.33
C VAL A 84 -0.60 -13.14 3.02
N ILE A 85 -0.02 -12.30 3.84
CA ILE A 85 1.17 -12.63 4.61
C ILE A 85 0.68 -13.30 5.88
N ASP A 86 1.02 -14.57 6.07
CA ASP A 86 0.75 -15.33 7.28
C ASP A 86 2.05 -15.53 8.07
N THR A 87 2.00 -15.14 9.31
CA THR A 87 3.12 -15.32 10.24
C THR A 87 2.59 -15.89 11.54
N ASN A 88 2.65 -17.23 11.68
CA ASN A 88 2.16 -17.95 12.86
C ASN A 88 0.70 -17.61 13.22
N GLY A 89 -0.18 -17.52 12.22
CA GLY A 89 -1.60 -17.22 12.41
C GLY A 89 -1.94 -15.72 12.43
N LEU A 90 -0.94 -14.83 12.48
CA LEU A 90 -1.14 -13.40 12.24
C LEU A 90 -1.14 -13.18 10.73
N MET A 91 -2.31 -12.89 10.19
CA MET A 91 -2.53 -12.71 8.76
C MET A 91 -2.69 -11.23 8.43
N LEU A 92 -2.00 -10.77 7.39
CA LEU A 92 -2.13 -9.44 6.82
C LEU A 92 -2.52 -9.58 5.36
N ASP A 93 -3.70 -9.07 5.02
CA ASP A 93 -4.19 -9.00 3.65
C ASP A 93 -3.93 -7.58 3.11
N PRO A 94 -2.96 -7.41 2.20
CA PRO A 94 -2.63 -6.11 1.65
C PRO A 94 -3.72 -5.56 0.72
N VAL A 95 -4.54 -6.44 0.12
CA VAL A 95 -5.61 -6.06 -0.80
C VAL A 95 -6.78 -5.44 -0.05
N SER A 96 -7.26 -6.09 1.00
CA SER A 96 -8.34 -5.58 1.84
C SER A 96 -7.85 -4.62 2.93
N GLN A 97 -6.53 -4.51 3.12
CA GLN A 97 -5.88 -3.77 4.21
C GLN A 97 -6.38 -4.23 5.60
N ARG A 98 -6.57 -5.52 5.77
CA ARG A 98 -7.04 -6.13 7.01
C ARG A 98 -5.96 -6.95 7.66
N VAL A 99 -5.98 -6.92 8.97
CA VAL A 99 -5.16 -7.80 9.81
C VAL A 99 -6.08 -8.70 10.61
N SER A 100 -5.74 -9.98 10.70
CA SER A 100 -6.51 -10.94 11.50
C SER A 100 -5.58 -11.92 12.21
N PHE A 101 -6.09 -12.51 13.30
CA PHE A 101 -5.46 -13.61 14.00
C PHE A 101 -6.52 -14.69 14.24
N GLY A 102 -6.35 -15.85 13.62
CA GLY A 102 -7.40 -16.84 13.53
C GLY A 102 -8.65 -16.26 12.87
N ASN A 103 -9.80 -16.32 13.56
CA ASN A 103 -11.07 -15.79 13.08
C ASN A 103 -11.37 -14.34 13.52
N SER A 104 -10.44 -13.70 14.23
CA SER A 104 -10.64 -12.37 14.78
C SER A 104 -9.95 -11.32 13.91
N ILE A 105 -10.68 -10.26 13.53
CA ILE A 105 -10.14 -9.10 12.85
C ILE A 105 -9.54 -8.17 13.89
N LEU A 106 -8.31 -7.69 13.64
CA LEU A 106 -7.62 -6.73 14.48
C LEU A 106 -7.84 -5.33 13.91
N GLU A 107 -8.54 -4.49 14.68
CA GLU A 107 -8.74 -3.09 14.32
C GLU A 107 -7.53 -2.27 14.74
N MET A 108 -6.92 -1.56 13.78
CA MET A 108 -5.78 -0.68 14.04
C MET A 108 -5.82 0.55 13.15
N GLY A 109 -5.10 1.59 13.57
CA GLY A 109 -4.98 2.81 12.78
C GLY A 109 -4.16 2.60 11.50
N PRO A 110 -4.30 3.50 10.51
CA PRO A 110 -3.57 3.38 9.23
C PRO A 110 -2.04 3.35 9.39
N THR A 111 -1.53 4.01 10.42
CA THR A 111 -0.10 4.05 10.70
C THR A 111 0.40 2.75 11.31
N GLU A 112 -0.33 2.19 12.28
CA GLU A 112 -0.05 0.89 12.88
C GLU A 112 -0.14 -0.22 11.83
N TYR A 113 -1.11 -0.16 10.92
CA TYR A 113 -1.21 -1.08 9.80
C TYR A 113 0.04 -1.03 8.90
N ARG A 114 0.44 0.18 8.45
CA ARG A 114 1.65 0.34 7.61
C ARG A 114 2.91 -0.16 8.30
N LEU A 115 3.03 0.13 9.60
CA LEU A 115 4.17 -0.32 10.40
C LEU A 115 4.20 -1.85 10.52
N LEU A 116 3.05 -2.48 10.77
CA LEU A 116 2.95 -3.95 10.81
C LEU A 116 3.21 -4.57 9.44
N ALA A 117 2.66 -4.02 8.36
CA ALA A 117 2.90 -4.48 7.00
C ALA A 117 4.39 -4.43 6.64
N PHE A 118 5.06 -3.32 6.96
CA PHE A 118 6.49 -3.20 6.78
C PHE A 118 7.27 -4.26 7.56
N PHE A 119 6.92 -4.49 8.82
CA PHE A 119 7.56 -5.50 9.65
C PHE A 119 7.35 -6.93 9.14
N MET A 120 6.12 -7.29 8.76
CA MET A 120 5.79 -8.64 8.28
C MET A 120 6.41 -8.95 6.91
N THR A 121 6.66 -7.93 6.10
CA THR A 121 7.37 -8.07 4.82
C THR A 121 8.90 -8.11 4.99
N HIS A 122 9.43 -7.69 6.13
CA HIS A 122 10.87 -7.65 6.42
C HIS A 122 11.20 -8.32 7.77
N PRO A 123 10.81 -9.58 7.98
CA PRO A 123 11.04 -10.26 9.26
C PRO A 123 12.53 -10.43 9.56
N GLU A 124 12.85 -10.61 10.84
CA GLU A 124 14.19 -10.88 11.39
C GLU A 124 15.21 -9.73 11.21
N ARG A 125 14.85 -8.63 10.61
CA ARG A 125 15.73 -7.48 10.42
C ARG A 125 15.44 -6.39 11.45
N ALA A 126 16.50 -5.91 12.12
CA ALA A 126 16.42 -4.77 13.04
C ALA A 126 16.50 -3.46 12.26
N TYR A 127 15.65 -2.51 12.62
CA TYR A 127 15.58 -1.17 12.03
C TYR A 127 15.72 -0.11 13.11
N THR A 128 16.46 0.95 12.80
CA THR A 128 16.51 2.13 13.66
C THR A 128 15.18 2.89 13.61
N ARG A 129 14.95 3.77 14.58
CA ARG A 129 13.76 4.64 14.61
C ARG A 129 13.68 5.51 13.36
N ALA A 130 14.79 6.11 12.96
CA ALA A 130 14.88 6.92 11.75
C ALA A 130 14.53 6.13 10.48
N GLN A 131 15.05 4.90 10.35
CA GLN A 131 14.71 4.04 9.21
C GLN A 131 13.21 3.68 9.18
N LEU A 132 12.60 3.38 10.32
CA LEU A 132 11.17 3.08 10.38
C LEU A 132 10.32 4.30 10.02
N LEU A 133 10.72 5.49 10.47
CA LEU A 133 10.05 6.74 10.07
C LEU A 133 10.11 6.93 8.57
N ASP A 134 11.29 6.83 7.97
CA ASP A 134 11.49 7.01 6.54
C ASP A 134 10.65 6.01 5.71
N GLN A 135 10.65 4.74 6.09
CA GLN A 135 9.95 3.67 5.38
C GLN A 135 8.42 3.73 5.52
N VAL A 136 7.91 4.14 6.69
CA VAL A 136 6.47 4.11 6.99
C VAL A 136 5.78 5.44 6.68
N TRP A 137 6.49 6.58 6.80
CA TRP A 137 5.93 7.92 6.54
C TRP A 137 6.44 8.59 5.26
N GLY A 138 7.56 8.12 4.70
CA GLY A 138 8.22 8.74 3.56
C GLY A 138 9.13 9.91 3.97
N GLY A 139 10.24 10.08 3.25
CA GLY A 139 11.36 10.95 3.64
C GLY A 139 11.11 12.46 3.71
N ASN A 140 9.87 12.95 3.58
CA ASN A 140 9.54 14.39 3.60
C ASN A 140 8.75 14.84 4.85
N VAL A 141 8.66 14.01 5.87
CA VAL A 141 7.88 14.36 7.07
C VAL A 141 8.83 14.62 8.24
N TYR A 142 8.93 15.87 8.67
CA TYR A 142 9.63 16.26 9.91
C TYR A 142 8.84 15.74 11.13
N ILE A 143 9.05 14.49 11.48
CA ILE A 143 8.49 13.87 12.69
C ILE A 143 9.67 13.49 13.58
N GLU A 144 9.59 13.78 14.88
CA GLU A 144 10.61 13.39 15.84
C GLU A 144 10.70 11.85 15.94
N ASP A 145 11.91 11.31 16.05
CA ASP A 145 12.19 9.88 16.16
C ASP A 145 11.40 9.17 17.28
N ARG A 146 11.08 9.90 18.34
CA ARG A 146 10.26 9.38 19.46
C ARG A 146 8.82 9.06 19.10
N THR A 147 8.31 9.58 17.99
CA THR A 147 6.94 9.30 17.53
C THR A 147 6.76 7.83 17.18
N ILE A 148 7.83 7.16 16.73
CA ILE A 148 7.83 5.71 16.48
C ILE A 148 7.47 4.91 17.73
N ASP A 149 8.02 5.27 18.89
CA ASP A 149 7.81 4.52 20.13
C ASP A 149 6.32 4.51 20.54
N VAL A 150 5.61 5.60 20.26
CA VAL A 150 4.16 5.69 20.50
C VAL A 150 3.39 4.73 19.58
N HIS A 151 3.75 4.67 18.30
CA HIS A 151 3.09 3.77 17.34
C HIS A 151 3.43 2.30 17.61
N ILE A 152 4.66 1.99 17.99
CA ILE A 152 5.06 0.64 18.44
C ILE A 152 4.22 0.23 19.67
N ARG A 153 4.06 1.12 20.65
CA ARG A 153 3.24 0.84 21.83
C ARG A 153 1.78 0.58 21.47
N ARG A 154 1.21 1.40 20.57
CA ARG A 154 -0.17 1.22 20.09
C ARG A 154 -0.33 -0.08 19.32
N LEU A 155 0.60 -0.40 18.43
CA LEU A 155 0.62 -1.65 17.69
C LEU A 155 0.67 -2.85 18.64
N ARG A 156 1.61 -2.86 19.61
CA ARG A 156 1.69 -3.93 20.61
C ARG A 156 0.38 -4.08 21.38
N LYS A 157 -0.26 -2.98 21.79
CA LYS A 157 -1.53 -3.01 22.50
C LYS A 157 -2.65 -3.69 21.70
N VAL A 158 -2.68 -3.53 20.38
CA VAL A 158 -3.65 -4.23 19.50
C VAL A 158 -3.33 -5.71 19.40
N LEU A 159 -2.07 -6.09 19.41
CA LEU A 159 -1.60 -7.47 19.27
C LEU A 159 -1.63 -8.27 20.59
N GLU A 160 -1.57 -7.58 21.73
CA GLU A 160 -1.48 -8.15 23.09
C GLU A 160 -2.60 -9.16 23.42
N PRO A 161 -3.91 -8.91 23.12
CA PRO A 161 -4.97 -9.86 23.41
C PRO A 161 -4.81 -11.22 22.73
N PHE A 162 -3.98 -11.29 21.69
CA PHE A 162 -3.70 -12.48 20.89
C PHE A 162 -2.35 -13.12 21.23
N GLY A 163 -1.58 -12.52 22.14
CA GLY A 163 -0.25 -12.98 22.53
C GLY A 163 0.82 -12.88 21.45
N VAL A 164 0.58 -12.06 20.39
CA VAL A 164 1.51 -11.85 19.26
C VAL A 164 2.22 -10.50 19.29
N ASP A 165 1.97 -9.68 20.30
CA ASP A 165 2.70 -8.44 20.59
C ASP A 165 4.22 -8.67 20.75
N ARG A 166 4.61 -9.83 21.26
CA ARG A 166 6.01 -10.29 21.36
C ARG A 166 6.73 -10.43 20.03
N PHE A 167 6.01 -10.48 18.90
CA PHE A 167 6.65 -10.50 17.58
C PHE A 167 7.28 -9.15 17.23
N VAL A 168 6.80 -8.06 17.82
CA VAL A 168 7.41 -6.74 17.69
C VAL A 168 8.42 -6.55 18.82
N GLN A 169 9.66 -6.89 18.57
CA GLN A 169 10.74 -6.91 19.56
C GLN A 169 11.50 -5.58 19.61
N THR A 170 11.98 -5.22 20.81
CA THR A 170 12.89 -4.09 20.99
C THR A 170 14.33 -4.60 20.94
N VAL A 171 15.12 -4.07 20.00
CA VAL A 171 16.57 -4.37 19.91
C VAL A 171 17.32 -3.24 20.61
N ARG A 172 17.87 -3.51 21.79
CA ARG A 172 18.60 -2.51 22.60
C ARG A 172 19.71 -1.85 21.79
N GLY A 173 19.81 -0.54 21.85
CA GLY A 173 20.81 0.25 21.13
C GLY A 173 20.56 0.43 19.63
N THR A 174 19.56 -0.28 19.04
CA THR A 174 19.22 -0.18 17.61
C THR A 174 17.82 0.39 17.39
N GLY A 175 16.79 -0.30 17.85
CA GLY A 175 15.39 0.09 17.58
C GLY A 175 14.44 -1.10 17.68
N TYR A 176 13.85 -1.53 16.57
CA TYR A 176 12.81 -2.57 16.58
C TYR A 176 13.00 -3.60 15.48
N ARG A 177 12.49 -4.81 15.73
CA ARG A 177 12.49 -5.94 14.80
C ARG A 177 11.17 -6.68 14.89
N PHE A 178 10.73 -7.29 13.82
CA PHE A 178 9.65 -8.27 13.83
C PHE A 178 10.26 -9.67 13.75
N SER A 179 9.94 -10.50 14.72
CA SER A 179 10.44 -11.88 14.79
C SER A 179 9.44 -12.77 15.52
N THR A 180 9.22 -13.97 14.98
CA THR A 180 8.45 -15.02 15.67
C THR A 180 9.32 -15.91 16.56
N ARG A 181 10.63 -15.73 16.49
CA ARG A 181 11.59 -16.45 17.35
C ARG A 181 11.60 -15.81 18.72
N ALA A 182 11.63 -16.63 19.78
CA ALA A 182 11.85 -16.12 21.11
C ALA A 182 13.21 -15.40 21.16
N ASP A 183 13.28 -14.22 21.80
CA ASP A 183 14.55 -13.57 22.04
C ASP A 183 15.40 -14.49 22.94
N LEU A 184 16.40 -15.12 22.34
CA LEU A 184 17.44 -15.86 23.08
C LEU A 184 18.44 -14.92 23.78
N ALA A 185 18.17 -13.61 23.81
CA ALA A 185 19.01 -12.59 24.40
C ALA A 185 18.38 -12.04 25.69
N ALA A 186 18.19 -12.88 26.69
CA ALA A 186 18.03 -12.49 28.08
C ALA A 186 18.97 -13.36 28.92
N GLY A 187 20.27 -13.07 28.81
CA GLY A 187 21.33 -13.54 29.66
C GLY A 187 22.30 -12.40 29.91
#